data_89d384706cb1cb6ba1b4d0c38945cae1
#
_entry.id   89d384706cb1cb6ba1b4d0c38945cae1
#
_cell.length_a   1.000
_cell.length_b   1.000
_cell.length_c   1.000
_cell.angle_alpha   90.00
_cell.angle_beta   90.00
_cell.angle_gamma   90.00
#
_symmetry.space_group_name_H-M   'P 1'
#
loop_
_entity.id
_entity.type
_entity.pdbx_description
1 polymer ?
#
loop_
_entity_poly.entity_id
_entity_poly.type
_entity_poly.pdbx_seq_one_letter_code
_entity_poly.pdbx_strand_id
1 'polypeptide(L)'
;MKRRDVLLAAVALLVIWQVAAMIVDLPILPPPLEVLSVFFRELGKDMLVHFAVSLWRVTAGMALSVLVAAPAGLAIGGSRRMNRIFSPFIYLLYPIPKVVLVPVIILFLGIGDTAKIAILFLILFFQILVLVRDQASGLPPQLIQSLRSLGAGRRALFRFVYLPASLPAILTALRQSIGTAVAVLYITELSATKYGLGSYIYYKGSTLLDYPAMYAGVIAMSLLGLGMYFSVDWLERKWCQWKFVG
;
A
#
# COMPACT_ATOMS: atom_id res chain seq x y z
N MET A 1 -18.59 11.60 1.01
CA MET A 1 -19.36 11.03 -0.13
C MET A 1 -20.59 10.32 0.40
N LYS A 2 -21.75 10.49 -0.26
CA LYS A 2 -22.97 9.76 0.10
C LYS A 2 -22.85 8.31 -0.37
N ARG A 3 -23.31 7.34 0.43
CA ARG A 3 -23.27 5.91 0.06
C ARG A 3 -23.91 5.62 -1.30
N ARG A 4 -24.96 6.37 -1.63
CA ARG A 4 -25.67 6.30 -2.92
C ARG A 4 -24.75 6.60 -4.11
N ASP A 5 -23.88 7.61 -4.00
CA ASP A 5 -23.00 8.02 -5.10
C ASP A 5 -21.93 6.95 -5.38
N VAL A 6 -21.45 6.26 -4.33
CA VAL A 6 -20.52 5.14 -4.46
C VAL A 6 -21.19 3.95 -5.15
N LEU A 7 -22.43 3.62 -4.76
CA LEU A 7 -23.18 2.53 -5.38
C LEU A 7 -23.48 2.83 -6.87
N LEU A 8 -23.88 4.06 -7.18
CA LEU A 8 -24.12 4.46 -8.58
C LEU A 8 -22.84 4.37 -9.42
N ALA A 9 -21.70 4.79 -8.88
CA ALA A 9 -20.40 4.65 -9.55
C ALA A 9 -20.02 3.17 -9.78
N ALA A 10 -20.22 2.32 -8.77
CA ALA A 10 -19.96 0.88 -8.91
C ALA A 10 -20.84 0.22 -9.98
N VAL A 11 -22.14 0.54 -9.99
CA VAL A 11 -23.07 0.05 -11.02
C VAL A 11 -22.67 0.56 -12.41
N ALA A 12 -22.31 1.85 -12.52
CA ALA A 12 -21.88 2.41 -13.80
C ALA A 12 -20.63 1.71 -14.34
N LEU A 13 -19.64 1.40 -13.48
CA LEU A 13 -18.44 0.65 -13.87
C LEU A 13 -18.77 -0.78 -14.34
N LEU A 14 -19.70 -1.48 -13.66
CA LEU A 14 -20.14 -2.80 -14.09
C LEU A 14 -20.88 -2.76 -15.44
N VAL A 15 -21.71 -1.74 -15.66
CA VAL A 15 -22.39 -1.54 -16.96
C VAL A 15 -21.39 -1.24 -18.07
N ILE A 16 -20.40 -0.37 -17.82
CA ILE A 16 -19.33 -0.08 -18.79
C ILE A 16 -18.56 -1.37 -19.12
N TRP A 17 -18.20 -2.18 -18.12
CA TRP A 17 -17.54 -3.45 -18.36
C TRP A 17 -18.41 -4.42 -19.18
N GLN A 18 -19.69 -4.56 -18.84
CA GLN A 18 -20.63 -5.41 -19.58
C GLN A 18 -20.74 -4.97 -21.05
N VAL A 19 -20.89 -3.67 -21.31
CA VAL A 19 -20.97 -3.12 -22.68
C VAL A 19 -19.66 -3.38 -23.43
N ALA A 20 -18.50 -3.15 -22.77
CA ALA A 20 -17.21 -3.42 -23.38
C ALA A 20 -17.05 -4.91 -23.74
N ALA A 21 -17.47 -5.84 -22.87
CA ALA A 21 -17.43 -7.28 -23.12
C ALA A 21 -18.32 -7.66 -24.31
N MET A 22 -19.50 -7.05 -24.45
CA MET A 22 -20.40 -7.27 -25.59
C MET A 22 -19.84 -6.72 -26.90
N ILE A 23 -19.14 -5.56 -26.86
CA ILE A 23 -18.56 -4.95 -28.08
C ILE A 23 -17.34 -5.72 -28.55
N VAL A 24 -16.47 -6.13 -27.60
CA VAL A 24 -15.24 -6.87 -27.90
C VAL A 24 -15.55 -8.28 -28.37
N ASP A 25 -16.55 -8.92 -27.79
CA ASP A 25 -17.04 -10.29 -28.10
C ASP A 25 -15.91 -11.32 -28.27
N LEU A 26 -14.92 -11.27 -27.36
CA LEU A 26 -13.78 -12.17 -27.34
C LEU A 26 -13.65 -12.80 -25.95
N PRO A 27 -13.19 -14.07 -25.87
CA PRO A 27 -12.99 -14.76 -24.59
C PRO A 27 -12.04 -14.03 -23.63
N ILE A 28 -11.16 -13.18 -24.16
CA ILE A 28 -10.19 -12.40 -23.38
C ILE A 28 -10.86 -11.35 -22.46
N LEU A 29 -12.10 -10.94 -22.75
CA LEU A 29 -12.85 -10.00 -21.94
C LEU A 29 -14.21 -10.60 -21.54
N PRO A 30 -14.25 -11.49 -20.54
CA PRO A 30 -15.48 -12.15 -20.10
C PRO A 30 -16.44 -11.14 -19.44
N PRO A 31 -17.76 -11.38 -19.54
CA PRO A 31 -18.76 -10.53 -18.90
C PRO A 31 -18.70 -10.60 -17.36
N PRO A 32 -19.05 -9.49 -16.65
CA PRO A 32 -18.95 -9.42 -15.19
C PRO A 32 -19.66 -10.55 -14.44
N LEU A 33 -20.84 -10.99 -14.91
CA LEU A 33 -21.61 -12.06 -14.26
C LEU A 33 -20.90 -13.41 -14.31
N GLU A 34 -20.25 -13.72 -15.43
CA GLU A 34 -19.44 -14.92 -15.57
C GLU A 34 -18.25 -14.89 -14.60
N VAL A 35 -17.51 -13.78 -14.60
CA VAL A 35 -16.37 -13.59 -13.69
C VAL A 35 -16.79 -13.72 -12.23
N LEU A 36 -17.96 -13.15 -11.86
CA LEU A 36 -18.47 -13.22 -10.49
C LEU A 36 -18.84 -14.67 -10.09
N SER A 37 -19.45 -15.44 -11.00
CA SER A 37 -19.76 -16.84 -10.77
C SER A 37 -18.49 -17.68 -10.54
N VAL A 38 -17.46 -17.43 -11.37
CA VAL A 38 -16.14 -18.08 -11.24
C VAL A 38 -15.44 -17.65 -9.97
N PHE A 39 -15.53 -16.37 -9.58
CA PHE A 39 -14.96 -15.85 -8.34
C PHE A 39 -15.47 -16.65 -7.12
N PHE A 40 -16.77 -16.80 -6.98
CA PHE A 40 -17.34 -17.58 -5.85
C PHE A 40 -16.97 -19.06 -5.90
N ARG A 41 -16.90 -19.66 -7.09
CA ARG A 41 -16.48 -21.05 -7.27
C ARG A 41 -15.00 -21.24 -6.88
N GLU A 42 -14.11 -20.36 -7.31
CA GLU A 42 -12.67 -20.45 -7.03
C GLU A 42 -12.35 -20.05 -5.58
N LEU A 43 -13.18 -19.22 -4.94
CA LEU A 43 -13.05 -18.89 -3.53
C LEU A 43 -13.13 -20.12 -2.62
N GLY A 44 -13.97 -21.11 -2.99
CA GLY A 44 -14.08 -22.40 -2.30
C GLY A 44 -12.94 -23.38 -2.54
N LYS A 45 -11.95 -23.02 -3.37
CA LYS A 45 -10.78 -23.82 -3.71
C LYS A 45 -9.49 -23.13 -3.26
N ASP A 46 -8.55 -22.95 -4.19
CA ASP A 46 -7.20 -22.46 -3.91
C ASP A 46 -7.10 -20.94 -3.75
N MET A 47 -8.08 -20.16 -4.22
CA MET A 47 -8.03 -18.70 -4.23
C MET A 47 -7.86 -18.11 -2.82
N LEU A 48 -8.47 -18.69 -1.80
CA LEU A 48 -8.29 -18.22 -0.40
C LEU A 48 -6.86 -18.36 0.09
N VAL A 49 -6.15 -19.41 -0.30
CA VAL A 49 -4.74 -19.60 0.06
C VAL A 49 -3.90 -18.53 -0.63
N HIS A 50 -4.12 -18.29 -1.91
CA HIS A 50 -3.44 -17.23 -2.66
C HIS A 50 -3.71 -15.85 -2.05
N PHE A 51 -4.96 -15.56 -1.68
CA PHE A 51 -5.36 -14.33 -1.01
C PHE A 51 -4.65 -14.15 0.34
N ALA A 52 -4.67 -15.18 1.19
CA ALA A 52 -4.06 -15.11 2.52
C ALA A 52 -2.54 -14.89 2.45
N VAL A 53 -1.85 -15.54 1.51
CA VAL A 53 -0.41 -15.38 1.30
C VAL A 53 -0.09 -13.96 0.79
N SER A 54 -0.85 -13.45 -0.16
CA SER A 54 -0.69 -12.07 -0.66
C SER A 54 -0.97 -11.03 0.44
N LEU A 55 -2.02 -11.23 1.23
CA LEU A 55 -2.36 -10.36 2.37
C LEU A 55 -1.24 -10.35 3.41
N TRP A 56 -0.69 -11.51 3.75
CA TRP A 56 0.45 -11.62 4.66
C TRP A 56 1.66 -10.81 4.16
N ARG A 57 2.07 -11.00 2.91
CA ARG A 57 3.25 -10.34 2.32
C ARG A 57 3.10 -8.82 2.31
N VAL A 58 1.97 -8.33 1.81
CA VAL A 58 1.74 -6.89 1.72
C VAL A 58 1.61 -6.25 3.09
N THR A 59 0.94 -6.90 4.03
CA THR A 59 0.79 -6.39 5.39
C THR A 59 2.14 -6.37 6.13
N ALA A 60 2.93 -7.42 6.01
CA ALA A 60 4.27 -7.50 6.60
C ALA A 60 5.21 -6.43 6.02
N GLY A 61 5.24 -6.28 4.68
CA GLY A 61 6.05 -5.26 4.01
C GLY A 61 5.64 -3.83 4.39
N MET A 62 4.34 -3.54 4.44
CA MET A 62 3.83 -2.23 4.87
C MET A 62 4.11 -1.95 6.35
N ALA A 63 3.87 -2.93 7.23
CA ALA A 63 4.15 -2.78 8.65
C ALA A 63 5.64 -2.50 8.90
N LEU A 64 6.54 -3.27 8.28
CA LEU A 64 7.97 -3.06 8.38
C LEU A 64 8.37 -1.67 7.86
N SER A 65 7.79 -1.24 6.75
CA SER A 65 8.06 0.09 6.17
C SER A 65 7.66 1.21 7.12
N VAL A 66 6.48 1.15 7.72
CA VAL A 66 6.01 2.17 8.68
C VAL A 66 6.86 2.16 9.95
N LEU A 67 7.16 0.96 10.49
CA LEU A 67 7.94 0.81 11.72
C LEU A 67 9.35 1.43 11.61
N VAL A 68 9.93 1.42 10.42
CA VAL A 68 11.27 1.97 10.18
C VAL A 68 11.21 3.40 9.61
N ALA A 69 10.38 3.64 8.60
CA ALA A 69 10.32 4.93 7.90
C ALA A 69 9.69 6.05 8.74
N ALA A 70 8.66 5.76 9.54
CA ALA A 70 8.00 6.79 10.32
C ALA A 70 8.92 7.36 11.42
N PRO A 71 9.58 6.55 12.28
CA PRO A 71 10.55 7.09 13.25
C PRO A 71 11.73 7.79 12.58
N ALA A 72 12.26 7.23 11.48
CA ALA A 72 13.35 7.87 10.73
C ALA A 72 12.92 9.22 10.14
N GLY A 73 11.75 9.29 9.51
CA GLY A 73 11.19 10.53 8.96
C GLY A 73 10.97 11.60 10.03
N LEU A 74 10.39 11.21 11.18
CA LEU A 74 10.22 12.11 12.33
C LEU A 74 11.56 12.62 12.88
N ALA A 75 12.56 11.75 13.01
CA ALA A 75 13.88 12.12 13.50
C ALA A 75 14.61 13.08 12.53
N ILE A 76 14.54 12.80 11.23
CA ILE A 76 15.17 13.61 10.19
C ILE A 76 14.44 14.96 10.09
N GLY A 77 13.10 14.97 9.97
CA GLY A 77 12.30 16.18 9.83
C GLY A 77 12.32 17.07 11.08
N GLY A 78 12.36 16.47 12.28
CA GLY A 78 12.42 17.18 13.57
C GLY A 78 13.79 17.78 13.90
N SER A 79 14.85 17.53 13.12
CA SER A 79 16.19 18.02 13.39
C SER A 79 16.82 18.65 12.15
N ARG A 80 17.10 19.98 12.21
CA ARG A 80 17.78 20.70 11.13
C ARG A 80 19.11 20.08 10.72
N ARG A 81 19.88 19.53 11.70
CA ARG A 81 21.18 18.89 11.44
C ARG A 81 20.98 17.57 10.68
N MET A 82 20.09 16.71 11.14
CA MET A 82 19.80 15.44 10.47
C MET A 82 19.23 15.68 9.08
N ASN A 83 18.28 16.61 8.95
CA ASN A 83 17.70 16.92 7.65
C ASN A 83 18.76 17.39 6.66
N ARG A 84 19.72 18.27 7.07
CA ARG A 84 20.83 18.71 6.21
C ARG A 84 21.72 17.56 5.77
N ILE A 85 21.99 16.57 6.64
CA ILE A 85 22.87 15.43 6.33
C ILE A 85 22.15 14.43 5.41
N PHE A 86 20.90 14.06 5.72
CA PHE A 86 20.20 12.98 5.02
C PHE A 86 19.43 13.44 3.77
N SER A 87 19.05 14.71 3.65
CA SER A 87 18.31 15.21 2.49
C SER A 87 18.99 14.94 1.14
N PRO A 88 20.31 15.12 0.96
CA PRO A 88 20.97 14.79 -0.30
C PRO A 88 20.84 13.31 -0.68
N PHE A 89 20.98 12.41 0.30
CA PHE A 89 20.82 10.96 0.07
C PHE A 89 19.37 10.62 -0.31
N ILE A 90 18.40 11.19 0.39
CA ILE A 90 16.98 11.00 0.08
C ILE A 90 16.69 11.51 -1.33
N TYR A 91 17.17 12.71 -1.66
CA TYR A 91 17.00 13.34 -2.97
C TYR A 91 17.57 12.47 -4.12
N LEU A 92 18.73 11.89 -3.92
CA LEU A 92 19.37 11.01 -4.92
C LEU A 92 18.70 9.64 -5.03
N LEU A 93 18.31 9.04 -3.88
CA LEU A 93 17.78 7.69 -3.84
C LEU A 93 16.27 7.63 -4.13
N TYR A 94 15.51 8.66 -3.78
CA TYR A 94 14.04 8.65 -3.92
C TYR A 94 13.57 8.43 -5.37
N PRO A 95 14.12 9.11 -6.40
CA PRO A 95 13.66 8.96 -7.78
C PRO A 95 14.04 7.63 -8.43
N ILE A 96 14.97 6.85 -7.84
CA ILE A 96 15.40 5.58 -8.41
C ILE A 96 14.22 4.59 -8.41
N PRO A 97 13.86 3.99 -9.56
CA PRO A 97 12.78 3.00 -9.63
C PRO A 97 13.22 1.69 -8.94
N LYS A 98 12.85 1.52 -7.65
CA LYS A 98 13.28 0.36 -6.85
C LYS A 98 12.76 -0.98 -7.38
N VAL A 99 11.68 -0.95 -8.18
CA VAL A 99 11.16 -2.14 -8.87
C VAL A 99 12.23 -2.80 -9.76
N VAL A 100 13.16 -2.02 -10.32
CA VAL A 100 14.29 -2.55 -11.13
C VAL A 100 15.23 -3.44 -10.29
N LEU A 101 15.23 -3.28 -8.97
CA LEU A 101 16.04 -4.09 -8.06
C LEU A 101 15.43 -5.46 -7.73
N VAL A 102 14.20 -5.75 -8.21
CA VAL A 102 13.52 -7.04 -7.97
C VAL A 102 14.41 -8.25 -8.30
N PRO A 103 15.04 -8.35 -9.51
CA PRO A 103 15.90 -9.49 -9.83
C PRO A 103 17.12 -9.58 -8.90
N VAL A 104 17.69 -8.43 -8.52
CA VAL A 104 18.87 -8.38 -7.63
C VAL A 104 18.49 -8.89 -6.23
N ILE A 105 17.36 -8.44 -5.69
CA ILE A 105 16.89 -8.85 -4.35
C ILE A 105 16.55 -10.35 -4.35
N ILE A 106 15.92 -10.85 -5.40
CA ILE A 106 15.65 -12.28 -5.55
C ILE A 106 16.94 -13.10 -5.62
N LEU A 107 17.97 -12.59 -6.28
CA LEU A 107 19.27 -13.26 -6.34
C LEU A 107 19.92 -13.43 -4.96
N PHE A 108 19.80 -12.42 -4.07
CA PHE A 108 20.38 -12.47 -2.73
C PHE A 108 19.50 -13.18 -1.70
N LEU A 109 18.17 -13.00 -1.77
CA LEU A 109 17.24 -13.49 -0.76
C LEU A 109 16.43 -14.72 -1.21
N GLY A 110 16.61 -15.16 -2.45
CA GLY A 110 15.84 -16.25 -3.05
C GLY A 110 14.44 -15.82 -3.46
N ILE A 111 13.62 -16.79 -3.92
CA ILE A 111 12.25 -16.57 -4.44
C ILE A 111 11.16 -16.60 -3.36
N GLY A 112 11.54 -16.73 -2.08
CA GLY A 112 10.63 -16.84 -0.95
C GLY A 112 9.91 -15.55 -0.57
N ASP A 113 9.16 -15.60 0.53
CA ASP A 113 8.41 -14.46 1.07
C ASP A 113 9.33 -13.32 1.52
N THR A 114 10.53 -13.66 2.03
CA THR A 114 11.52 -12.69 2.48
C THR A 114 11.90 -11.70 1.39
N ALA A 115 12.15 -12.18 0.15
CA ALA A 115 12.48 -11.30 -0.97
C ALA A 115 11.32 -10.36 -1.31
N LYS A 116 10.08 -10.87 -1.34
CA LYS A 116 8.89 -10.09 -1.67
C LYS A 116 8.60 -9.02 -0.61
N ILE A 117 8.70 -9.40 0.67
CA ILE A 117 8.56 -8.46 1.80
C ILE A 117 9.67 -7.41 1.77
N ALA A 118 10.91 -7.79 1.45
CA ALA A 118 12.04 -6.84 1.34
C ALA A 118 11.85 -5.84 0.20
N ILE A 119 11.33 -6.28 -0.95
CA ILE A 119 11.03 -5.40 -2.08
C ILE A 119 9.91 -4.42 -1.71
N LEU A 120 8.82 -4.90 -1.12
CA LEU A 120 7.73 -4.08 -0.62
C LEU A 120 8.25 -3.06 0.39
N PHE A 121 9.03 -3.51 1.36
CA PHE A 121 9.68 -2.64 2.34
C PHE A 121 10.50 -1.55 1.67
N LEU A 122 11.40 -1.90 0.75
CA LEU A 122 12.31 -0.95 0.13
C LEU A 122 11.57 0.16 -0.64
N ILE A 123 10.50 -0.20 -1.35
CA ILE A 123 9.71 0.76 -2.14
C ILE A 123 8.90 1.67 -1.24
N LEU A 124 8.17 1.09 -0.28
CA LEU A 124 7.28 1.83 0.60
C LEU A 124 8.05 2.66 1.64
N PHE A 125 9.22 2.18 2.08
CA PHE A 125 10.08 2.89 3.02
C PHE A 125 10.38 4.32 2.56
N PHE A 126 10.90 4.49 1.34
CA PHE A 126 11.23 5.83 0.84
C PHE A 126 9.99 6.70 0.67
N GLN A 127 8.87 6.14 0.23
CA GLN A 127 7.63 6.86 0.05
C GLN A 127 7.08 7.40 1.39
N ILE A 128 7.06 6.56 2.42
CA ILE A 128 6.60 6.94 3.76
C ILE A 128 7.61 7.88 4.43
N LEU A 129 8.92 7.60 4.30
CA LEU A 129 9.99 8.40 4.87
C LEU A 129 9.90 9.87 4.44
N VAL A 130 9.74 10.12 3.14
CA VAL A 130 9.68 11.47 2.58
C VAL A 130 8.45 12.22 3.11
N LEU A 131 7.26 11.59 3.04
CA LEU A 131 6.03 12.21 3.51
C LEU A 131 6.07 12.54 5.00
N VAL A 132 6.57 11.63 5.83
CA VAL A 132 6.67 11.85 7.28
C VAL A 132 7.73 12.90 7.62
N ARG A 133 8.90 12.88 6.93
CA ARG A 133 9.94 13.89 7.10
C ARG A 133 9.42 15.29 6.77
N ASP A 134 8.74 15.43 5.64
CA ASP A 134 8.25 16.74 5.19
C ASP A 134 7.19 17.28 6.14
N GLN A 135 6.28 16.43 6.62
CA GLN A 135 5.32 16.78 7.65
C GLN A 135 6.00 17.24 8.95
N ALA A 136 7.00 16.49 9.43
CA ALA A 136 7.70 16.81 10.68
C ALA A 136 8.51 18.11 10.57
N SER A 137 9.12 18.39 9.40
CA SER A 137 9.86 19.63 9.17
C SER A 137 8.94 20.84 8.95
N GLY A 138 7.70 20.62 8.51
CA GLY A 138 6.70 21.68 8.32
C GLY A 138 5.89 22.04 9.57
N LEU A 139 6.16 21.44 10.73
CA LEU A 139 5.43 21.76 11.97
C LEU A 139 5.68 23.20 12.40
N PRO A 140 4.62 23.95 12.82
CA PRO A 140 4.74 25.33 13.27
C PRO A 140 5.75 25.47 14.42
N PRO A 141 6.74 26.40 14.32
CA PRO A 141 7.73 26.59 15.36
C PRO A 141 7.12 26.92 16.74
N GLN A 142 5.94 27.55 16.74
CA GLN A 142 5.22 27.93 17.95
C GLN A 142 4.88 26.73 18.83
N LEU A 143 4.46 25.60 18.22
CA LEU A 143 4.17 24.37 18.96
C LEU A 143 5.42 23.84 19.69
N ILE A 144 6.56 23.91 19.02
CA ILE A 144 7.84 23.44 19.58
C ILE A 144 8.31 24.39 20.68
N GLN A 145 8.17 25.71 20.48
CA GLN A 145 8.57 26.73 21.45
C GLN A 145 7.72 26.66 22.71
N SER A 146 6.40 26.50 22.60
CA SER A 146 5.49 26.41 23.74
C SER A 146 5.90 25.27 24.70
N LEU A 147 6.22 24.09 24.17
CA LEU A 147 6.67 23.00 25.04
C LEU A 147 8.08 23.22 25.61
N ARG A 148 8.97 23.84 24.82
CA ARG A 148 10.32 24.17 25.32
C ARG A 148 10.29 25.17 26.48
N SER A 149 9.39 26.15 26.44
CA SER A 149 9.20 27.11 27.53
C SER A 149 8.74 26.45 28.83
N LEU A 150 8.09 25.30 28.73
CA LEU A 150 7.71 24.43 29.86
C LEU A 150 8.82 23.46 30.28
N GLY A 151 10.05 23.60 29.78
CA GLY A 151 11.18 22.75 30.11
C GLY A 151 11.22 21.41 29.37
N ALA A 152 10.44 21.24 28.29
CA ALA A 152 10.40 19.97 27.55
C ALA A 152 11.71 19.68 26.83
N GLY A 153 12.36 18.56 27.19
CA GLY A 153 13.51 18.02 26.49
C GLY A 153 13.16 17.33 25.18
N ARG A 154 14.15 16.82 24.44
CA ARG A 154 13.99 16.17 23.12
C ARG A 154 12.98 15.00 23.14
N ARG A 155 13.00 14.18 24.18
CA ARG A 155 12.11 13.01 24.31
C ARG A 155 10.64 13.45 24.51
N ALA A 156 10.42 14.49 25.30
CA ALA A 156 9.10 15.08 25.52
C ALA A 156 8.55 15.70 24.22
N LEU A 157 9.37 16.48 23.50
CA LEU A 157 9.01 17.02 22.19
C LEU A 157 8.63 15.94 21.18
N PHE A 158 9.41 14.86 21.12
CA PHE A 158 9.10 13.74 20.23
C PHE A 158 7.74 13.11 20.56
N ARG A 159 7.52 12.79 21.85
CA ARG A 159 6.32 12.09 22.30
C ARG A 159 5.05 12.95 22.27
N PHE A 160 5.15 14.23 22.60
CA PHE A 160 3.98 15.10 22.80
C PHE A 160 3.73 16.08 21.66
N VAL A 161 4.69 16.30 20.76
CA VAL A 161 4.54 17.19 19.59
C VAL A 161 4.70 16.40 18.29
N TYR A 162 5.92 15.93 18.01
CA TYR A 162 6.21 15.36 16.69
C TYR A 162 5.34 14.14 16.36
N LEU A 163 5.25 13.16 17.26
CA LEU A 163 4.50 11.94 17.00
C LEU A 163 2.99 12.20 16.88
N PRO A 164 2.30 12.88 17.81
CA PRO A 164 0.86 13.14 17.67
C PRO A 164 0.53 14.04 16.49
N ALA A 165 1.31 15.09 16.24
CA ALA A 165 1.08 16.03 15.14
C ALA A 165 1.33 15.38 13.77
N SER A 166 2.22 14.39 13.68
CA SER A 166 2.54 13.70 12.43
C SER A 166 1.74 12.41 12.23
N LEU A 167 1.04 11.90 13.24
CA LEU A 167 0.27 10.65 13.14
C LEU A 167 -0.75 10.67 12.01
N PRO A 168 -1.53 11.74 11.78
CA PRO A 168 -2.43 11.82 10.63
C PRO A 168 -1.68 11.71 9.29
N ALA A 169 -0.49 12.32 9.19
CA ALA A 169 0.31 12.25 7.97
C ALA A 169 0.90 10.85 7.75
N ILE A 170 1.32 10.16 8.81
CA ILE A 170 1.80 8.76 8.74
C ILE A 170 0.68 7.86 8.20
N LEU A 171 -0.53 7.98 8.73
CA LEU A 171 -1.68 7.18 8.28
C LEU A 171 -2.13 7.56 6.86
N THR A 172 -2.09 8.84 6.52
CA THR A 172 -2.34 9.30 5.14
C THR A 172 -1.28 8.74 4.18
N ALA A 173 0.01 8.78 4.54
CA ALA A 173 1.09 8.21 3.75
C ALA A 173 0.89 6.70 3.54
N LEU A 174 0.54 5.99 4.61
CA LEU A 174 0.23 4.56 4.55
C LEU A 174 -0.93 4.27 3.60
N ARG A 175 -2.02 5.01 3.71
CA ARG A 175 -3.19 4.88 2.84
C ARG A 175 -2.87 5.15 1.37
N GLN A 176 -2.10 6.19 1.08
CA GLN A 176 -1.65 6.51 -0.29
C GLN A 176 -0.72 5.44 -0.87
N SER A 177 0.04 4.77 -0.02
CA SER A 177 0.97 3.71 -0.42
C SER A 177 0.30 2.38 -0.77
N ILE A 178 -0.98 2.17 -0.42
CA ILE A 178 -1.65 0.87 -0.64
C ILE A 178 -1.71 0.51 -2.13
N GLY A 179 -2.06 1.46 -2.99
CA GLY A 179 -2.09 1.20 -4.44
C GLY A 179 -0.73 0.76 -4.98
N THR A 180 0.34 1.45 -4.57
CA THR A 180 1.72 1.07 -4.91
C THR A 180 2.08 -0.30 -4.32
N ALA A 181 1.70 -0.57 -3.08
CA ALA A 181 1.97 -1.84 -2.41
C ALA A 181 1.34 -3.02 -3.15
N VAL A 182 0.07 -2.90 -3.55
CA VAL A 182 -0.65 -3.94 -4.30
C VAL A 182 -0.05 -4.14 -5.69
N ALA A 183 0.31 -3.06 -6.40
CA ALA A 183 0.96 -3.15 -7.70
C ALA A 183 2.34 -3.83 -7.62
N VAL A 184 3.15 -3.46 -6.64
CA VAL A 184 4.47 -4.08 -6.38
C VAL A 184 4.31 -5.55 -5.97
N LEU A 185 3.34 -5.85 -5.12
CA LEU A 185 3.02 -7.22 -4.73
C LEU A 185 2.71 -8.08 -5.96
N TYR A 186 1.85 -7.60 -6.86
CA TYR A 186 1.55 -8.29 -8.11
C TYR A 186 2.82 -8.60 -8.91
N ILE A 187 3.66 -7.59 -9.16
CA ILE A 187 4.91 -7.75 -9.91
C ILE A 187 5.85 -8.77 -9.25
N THR A 188 6.00 -8.73 -7.94
CA THR A 188 6.88 -9.66 -7.21
C THR A 188 6.35 -11.08 -7.17
N GLU A 189 5.03 -11.25 -7.24
CA GLU A 189 4.38 -12.56 -7.28
C GLU A 189 4.34 -13.19 -8.68
N LEU A 190 4.64 -12.45 -9.76
CA LEU A 190 4.86 -13.02 -11.08
C LEU A 190 6.11 -13.91 -11.13
N SER A 191 7.09 -13.68 -10.26
CA SER A 191 8.39 -14.34 -10.30
C SER A 191 8.39 -15.62 -9.47
N ALA A 192 8.33 -16.78 -10.13
CA ALA A 192 8.57 -18.14 -9.59
C ALA A 192 7.90 -18.42 -8.23
N THR A 193 6.62 -18.04 -8.07
CA THR A 193 5.90 -18.13 -6.80
C THR A 193 4.82 -19.20 -6.90
N LYS A 194 4.79 -20.14 -5.94
CA LYS A 194 3.75 -21.19 -5.90
C LYS A 194 2.40 -20.63 -5.46
N TYR A 195 2.37 -19.73 -4.48
CA TYR A 195 1.17 -19.13 -3.90
C TYR A 195 1.24 -17.60 -3.92
N GLY A 196 0.11 -16.96 -4.13
CA GLY A 196 -0.09 -15.52 -4.20
C GLY A 196 -1.06 -15.17 -5.30
N LEU A 197 -1.83 -14.09 -5.14
CA LEU A 197 -2.81 -13.64 -6.14
C LEU A 197 -2.16 -13.26 -7.47
N GLY A 198 -0.97 -12.65 -7.44
CA GLY A 198 -0.24 -12.32 -8.65
C GLY A 198 0.14 -13.56 -9.46
N SER A 199 0.65 -14.60 -8.81
CA SER A 199 0.95 -15.88 -9.48
C SER A 199 -0.32 -16.59 -9.96
N TYR A 200 -1.41 -16.53 -9.21
CA TYR A 200 -2.70 -17.07 -9.62
C TYR A 200 -3.22 -16.40 -10.89
N ILE A 201 -3.24 -15.05 -10.92
CA ILE A 201 -3.67 -14.27 -12.09
C ILE A 201 -2.83 -14.62 -13.32
N TYR A 202 -1.51 -14.65 -13.16
CA TYR A 202 -0.59 -14.97 -14.25
C TYR A 202 -0.80 -16.39 -14.77
N TYR A 203 -0.86 -17.37 -13.88
CA TYR A 203 -1.04 -18.78 -14.24
C TYR A 203 -2.37 -19.03 -14.96
N LYS A 204 -3.48 -18.49 -14.42
CA LYS A 204 -4.81 -18.61 -15.04
C LYS A 204 -4.87 -17.91 -16.41
N GLY A 205 -4.37 -16.69 -16.51
CA GLY A 205 -4.47 -15.88 -17.73
C GLY A 205 -3.47 -16.25 -18.83
N SER A 206 -2.21 -16.48 -18.45
CA SER A 206 -1.13 -16.65 -19.43
C SER A 206 -0.79 -18.12 -19.70
N THR A 207 -1.03 -19.02 -18.76
CA THR A 207 -0.69 -20.45 -18.93
C THR A 207 -1.92 -21.28 -19.31
N LEU A 208 -3.03 -21.09 -18.59
CA LEU A 208 -4.26 -21.86 -18.83
C LEU A 208 -5.22 -21.19 -19.81
N LEU A 209 -5.03 -19.87 -20.08
CA LEU A 209 -5.94 -19.05 -20.89
C LEU A 209 -7.38 -19.05 -20.36
N ASP A 210 -7.53 -19.29 -19.04
CA ASP A 210 -8.79 -19.23 -18.29
C ASP A 210 -9.04 -17.78 -17.86
N TYR A 211 -9.50 -16.96 -18.78
CA TYR A 211 -9.71 -15.53 -18.56
C TYR A 211 -10.72 -15.22 -17.46
N PRO A 212 -11.87 -15.92 -17.35
CA PRO A 212 -12.80 -15.69 -16.25
C PRO A 212 -12.14 -15.88 -14.87
N ALA A 213 -11.31 -16.92 -14.70
CA ALA A 213 -10.58 -17.14 -13.44
C ALA A 213 -9.46 -16.11 -13.23
N MET A 214 -8.78 -15.67 -14.30
CA MET A 214 -7.82 -14.56 -14.22
C MET A 214 -8.48 -13.29 -13.69
N TYR A 215 -9.62 -12.87 -14.25
CA TYR A 215 -10.35 -11.68 -13.79
C TYR A 215 -10.91 -11.88 -12.38
N ALA A 216 -11.32 -13.08 -11.99
CA ALA A 216 -11.68 -13.40 -10.60
C ALA A 216 -10.51 -13.12 -9.65
N GLY A 217 -9.28 -13.50 -10.03
CA GLY A 217 -8.06 -13.16 -9.30
C GLY A 217 -7.81 -11.66 -9.20
N VAL A 218 -8.06 -10.90 -10.29
CA VAL A 218 -7.95 -9.43 -10.29
C VAL A 218 -8.97 -8.80 -9.33
N ILE A 219 -10.21 -9.31 -9.30
CA ILE A 219 -11.21 -8.87 -8.31
C ILE A 219 -10.73 -9.18 -6.89
N ALA A 220 -10.20 -10.39 -6.63
CA ALA A 220 -9.66 -10.73 -5.31
C ALA A 220 -8.54 -9.78 -4.88
N MET A 221 -7.60 -9.45 -5.77
CA MET A 221 -6.52 -8.50 -5.50
C MET A 221 -7.04 -7.07 -5.28
N SER A 222 -8.05 -6.66 -6.02
CA SER A 222 -8.72 -5.36 -5.83
C SER A 222 -9.43 -5.28 -4.48
N LEU A 223 -10.12 -6.35 -4.08
CA LEU A 223 -10.76 -6.45 -2.76
C LEU A 223 -9.73 -6.44 -1.62
N LEU A 224 -8.57 -7.08 -1.80
CA LEU A 224 -7.45 -6.98 -0.86
C LEU A 224 -7.00 -5.54 -0.69
N GLY A 225 -6.75 -4.81 -1.77
CA GLY A 225 -6.36 -3.39 -1.74
C GLY A 225 -7.43 -2.50 -1.10
N LEU A 226 -8.70 -2.67 -1.46
CA LEU A 226 -9.82 -1.94 -0.86
C LEU A 226 -9.98 -2.24 0.63
N GLY A 227 -9.87 -3.51 1.03
CA GLY A 227 -9.92 -3.91 2.44
C GLY A 227 -8.82 -3.24 3.27
N MET A 228 -7.60 -3.22 2.75
CA MET A 228 -6.48 -2.52 3.39
C MET A 228 -6.72 -1.01 3.46
N TYR A 229 -7.22 -0.40 2.38
CA TYR A 229 -7.53 1.03 2.34
C TYR A 229 -8.55 1.42 3.42
N PHE A 230 -9.66 0.69 3.50
CA PHE A 230 -10.69 0.95 4.50
C PHE A 230 -10.20 0.66 5.93
N SER A 231 -9.33 -0.34 6.11
CA SER A 231 -8.72 -0.64 7.41
C SER A 231 -7.86 0.52 7.90
N VAL A 232 -7.03 1.11 7.02
CA VAL A 232 -6.20 2.28 7.36
C VAL A 232 -7.06 3.53 7.56
N ASP A 233 -8.10 3.75 6.74
CA ASP A 233 -9.04 4.87 6.93
C ASP A 233 -9.76 4.78 8.28
N TRP A 234 -10.18 3.58 8.67
CA TRP A 234 -10.78 3.33 9.98
C TRP A 234 -9.80 3.61 11.13
N LEU A 235 -8.53 3.16 11.01
CA LEU A 235 -7.47 3.45 11.98
C LEU A 235 -7.22 4.95 12.09
N GLU A 236 -7.19 5.68 10.97
CA GLU A 236 -7.02 7.14 10.96
C GLU A 236 -8.15 7.84 11.72
N ARG A 237 -9.39 7.46 11.46
CA ARG A 237 -10.56 8.03 12.16
C ARG A 237 -10.55 7.70 13.65
N LYS A 238 -10.08 6.52 14.04
CA LYS A 238 -10.03 6.10 15.45
C LYS A 238 -8.89 6.77 16.22
N TRP A 239 -7.71 6.91 15.61
CA TRP A 239 -6.51 7.41 16.28
C TRP A 239 -6.28 8.91 16.12
N CYS A 240 -6.90 9.54 15.13
CA CYS A 240 -6.75 10.95 14.81
C CYS A 240 -8.09 11.71 14.90
N GLN A 241 -8.88 11.44 15.95
CA GLN A 241 -10.22 12.04 16.12
C GLN A 241 -10.17 13.57 16.05
N TRP A 242 -9.12 14.20 16.58
CA TRP A 242 -8.93 15.65 16.55
C TRP A 242 -8.87 16.27 15.16
N LYS A 243 -8.54 15.48 14.12
CA LYS A 243 -8.53 15.94 12.73
C LYS A 243 -9.94 16.13 12.15
N PHE A 244 -10.92 15.47 12.74
CA PHE A 244 -12.31 15.43 12.23
C PHE A 244 -13.30 16.21 13.10
N VAL A 245 -12.81 16.88 14.16
CA VAL A 245 -13.57 17.77 15.04
C VAL A 245 -13.28 19.20 14.57
N GLY A 246 -14.02 19.65 13.55
CA GLY A 246 -13.95 20.99 12.98
C GLY A 246 -15.15 21.25 12.10
#